data_3e1b96ba9c7c5700e00ae7f400ecffa1
#
_entry.id   3e1b96ba9c7c5700e00ae7f400ecffa1
#
_cell.length_a   1.000
_cell.length_b   1.000
_cell.length_c   1.000
_cell.angle_alpha   90.00
_cell.angle_beta   90.00
_cell.angle_gamma   90.00
#
_symmetry.space_group_name_H-M   'P 1'
#
loop_
_entity.id
_entity.type
_entity.pdbx_description
1 polymer ?
#
loop_
_entity_poly.entity_id
_entity_poly.type
_entity_poly.pdbx_seq_one_letter_code
_entity_poly.pdbx_strand_id
1 'polypeptide(L)'
;MTVKTKELLSEMTEALYQKKAVLLIGNTGVGKTYLAQKISEQLVKSEYSCFPASKDQDVKIEIISCHNSVTYEDVVGGITAGTESGKMIFEYKDKILLETIIKAAADYKVGKGTKYVLIMDDLQRNDVSTLIGDIVDAIGSEGEDIRLCLNSGMLIDIPPNFYIIGTYNSAETGAIPLPSNLIRKFYVREILSDIEYITEDLETENALYYDQVRSLVLNYLDMQYRLSNYEQNRYFFGHGYFSGDNVSLKIKYQLIPILKQYISEGVLD
;
A
#
# COMPACT_ATOMS: atom_id res chain seq x y z
N MET A 1 -9.67 -4.94 17.87
CA MET A 1 -9.72 -4.00 16.73
C MET A 1 -10.79 -3.00 17.03
N THR A 2 -10.47 -1.72 17.03
CA THR A 2 -11.36 -0.62 17.42
C THR A 2 -12.51 -0.43 16.43
N VAL A 3 -13.57 0.29 16.86
CA VAL A 3 -14.70 0.62 15.97
C VAL A 3 -14.20 1.39 14.75
N LYS A 4 -13.39 2.43 14.97
CA LYS A 4 -12.80 3.27 13.92
C LYS A 4 -11.98 2.47 12.90
N THR A 5 -11.21 1.49 13.37
CA THR A 5 -10.46 0.59 12.46
C THR A 5 -11.40 -0.29 11.64
N LYS A 6 -12.48 -0.81 12.22
CA LYS A 6 -13.46 -1.64 11.51
C LYS A 6 -14.19 -0.86 10.43
N GLU A 7 -14.60 0.37 10.73
CA GLU A 7 -15.26 1.27 9.76
C GLU A 7 -14.34 1.58 8.58
N LEU A 8 -13.09 1.99 8.86
CA LEU A 8 -12.10 2.24 7.81
C LEU A 8 -11.84 1.02 6.94
N LEU A 9 -11.72 -0.16 7.55
CA LEU A 9 -11.50 -1.41 6.81
C LEU A 9 -12.70 -1.74 5.91
N SER A 10 -13.94 -1.55 6.40
CA SER A 10 -15.15 -1.79 5.61
C SER A 10 -15.22 -0.83 4.42
N GLU A 11 -15.03 0.47 4.67
CA GLU A 11 -14.99 1.51 3.63
C GLU A 11 -13.96 1.19 2.54
N MET A 12 -12.72 0.86 2.96
CA MET A 12 -11.64 0.63 2.02
C MET A 12 -11.73 -0.70 1.28
N THR A 13 -12.34 -1.72 1.90
CA THR A 13 -12.60 -3.00 1.22
C THR A 13 -13.65 -2.82 0.12
N GLU A 14 -14.71 -2.07 0.40
CA GLU A 14 -15.72 -1.72 -0.61
C GLU A 14 -15.10 -0.91 -1.77
N ALA A 15 -14.30 0.10 -1.44
CA ALA A 15 -13.58 0.90 -2.43
C ALA A 15 -12.66 0.04 -3.31
N LEU A 16 -11.93 -0.90 -2.70
CA LEU A 16 -11.07 -1.83 -3.44
C LEU A 16 -11.88 -2.77 -4.35
N TYR A 17 -12.99 -3.29 -3.86
CA TYR A 17 -13.85 -4.15 -4.65
C TYR A 17 -14.42 -3.43 -5.89
N GLN A 18 -14.86 -2.18 -5.74
CA GLN A 18 -15.43 -1.38 -6.81
C GLN A 18 -14.37 -0.92 -7.83
N LYS A 19 -13.29 -0.30 -7.37
CA LYS A 19 -12.28 0.35 -8.26
C LYS A 19 -11.15 -0.57 -8.70
N LYS A 20 -10.97 -1.71 -8.03
CA LYS A 20 -9.84 -2.66 -8.21
C LYS A 20 -8.46 -2.12 -7.79
N ALA A 21 -8.34 -0.83 -7.52
CA ALA A 21 -7.09 -0.19 -7.12
C ALA A 21 -7.32 0.84 -6.00
N VAL A 22 -6.57 0.72 -4.90
CA VAL A 22 -6.61 1.63 -3.74
C VAL A 22 -5.20 2.08 -3.40
N LEU A 23 -5.06 3.36 -3.03
CA LEU A 23 -3.81 3.96 -2.59
C LEU A 23 -3.95 4.50 -1.17
N LEU A 24 -3.16 3.96 -0.23
CA LEU A 24 -3.09 4.41 1.15
C LEU A 24 -1.92 5.37 1.31
N ILE A 25 -2.21 6.64 1.58
CA ILE A 25 -1.20 7.69 1.79
C ILE A 25 -1.12 8.01 3.28
N GLY A 26 0.07 8.25 3.79
CA GLY A 26 0.24 8.69 5.19
C GLY A 26 1.68 8.59 5.65
N ASN A 27 1.96 9.11 6.83
CA ASN A 27 3.29 9.13 7.41
C ASN A 27 3.74 7.72 7.87
N THR A 28 5.01 7.61 8.24
CA THR A 28 5.55 6.38 8.82
C THR A 28 4.84 6.01 10.12
N GLY A 29 4.58 4.71 10.32
CA GLY A 29 3.95 4.21 11.55
C GLY A 29 2.44 4.40 11.67
N VAL A 30 1.71 4.92 10.65
CA VAL A 30 0.24 4.98 10.66
C VAL A 30 -0.43 3.64 10.27
N GLY A 31 0.35 2.58 10.03
CA GLY A 31 -0.18 1.25 9.78
C GLY A 31 -0.63 0.98 8.34
N LYS A 32 -0.17 1.70 7.32
CA LYS A 32 -0.57 1.53 5.91
C LYS A 32 -0.44 0.08 5.42
N THR A 33 0.72 -0.54 5.57
CA THR A 33 0.97 -1.93 5.14
C THR A 33 0.10 -2.92 5.90
N TYR A 34 -0.09 -2.71 7.21
CA TYR A 34 -1.01 -3.51 8.02
C TYR A 34 -2.46 -3.38 7.52
N LEU A 35 -2.92 -2.15 7.26
CA LEU A 35 -4.26 -1.91 6.71
C LEU A 35 -4.43 -2.55 5.33
N ALA A 36 -3.43 -2.44 4.45
CA ALA A 36 -3.44 -3.07 3.14
C ALA A 36 -3.67 -4.59 3.23
N GLN A 37 -2.97 -5.27 4.14
CA GLN A 37 -3.16 -6.70 4.41
C GLN A 37 -4.57 -6.98 4.94
N LYS A 38 -5.05 -6.21 5.91
CA LYS A 38 -6.38 -6.40 6.52
C LYS A 38 -7.53 -6.12 5.54
N ILE A 39 -7.39 -5.12 4.68
CA ILE A 39 -8.34 -4.84 3.59
C ILE A 39 -8.39 -6.04 2.63
N SER A 40 -7.23 -6.58 2.25
CA SER A 40 -7.15 -7.74 1.37
C SER A 40 -7.83 -8.98 1.97
N GLU A 41 -7.57 -9.26 3.26
CA GLU A 41 -8.20 -10.39 3.97
C GLU A 41 -9.73 -10.28 4.02
N GLN A 42 -10.29 -9.07 4.07
CA GLN A 42 -11.74 -8.88 4.11
C GLN A 42 -12.43 -9.19 2.78
N LEU A 43 -11.72 -9.19 1.67
CA LEU A 43 -12.28 -9.58 0.37
C LEU A 43 -12.79 -11.04 0.33
N VAL A 44 -12.40 -11.89 1.29
CA VAL A 44 -12.91 -13.27 1.40
C VAL A 44 -14.42 -13.32 1.65
N LYS A 45 -15.03 -12.24 2.16
CA LYS A 45 -16.47 -12.18 2.44
C LYS A 45 -17.29 -12.37 1.17
N SER A 46 -18.41 -13.08 1.32
CA SER A 46 -19.31 -13.42 0.21
C SER A 46 -19.90 -12.22 -0.53
N GLU A 47 -20.07 -11.09 0.16
CA GLU A 47 -20.55 -9.82 -0.42
C GLU A 47 -19.64 -9.26 -1.51
N TYR A 48 -18.35 -9.62 -1.49
CA TYR A 48 -17.34 -9.23 -2.48
C TYR A 48 -17.04 -10.32 -3.51
N SER A 49 -17.93 -11.27 -3.70
CA SER A 49 -17.68 -12.40 -4.59
C SER A 49 -17.91 -12.07 -6.06
N CYS A 50 -16.94 -12.38 -6.90
CA CYS A 50 -17.10 -12.37 -8.35
C CYS A 50 -18.03 -13.52 -8.84
N PHE A 51 -18.19 -14.57 -8.01
CA PHE A 51 -19.04 -15.74 -8.27
C PHE A 51 -19.80 -16.10 -7.00
N PRO A 52 -20.99 -15.51 -6.77
CA PRO A 52 -21.76 -15.71 -5.55
C PRO A 52 -22.09 -17.17 -5.21
N ALA A 53 -22.18 -18.03 -6.23
CA ALA A 53 -22.44 -19.46 -6.08
C ALA A 53 -21.19 -20.29 -5.77
N SER A 54 -19.98 -19.70 -5.85
CA SER A 54 -18.75 -20.41 -5.54
C SER A 54 -18.60 -20.60 -4.04
N LYS A 55 -18.26 -21.85 -3.64
CA LYS A 55 -17.94 -22.18 -2.25
C LYS A 55 -16.50 -21.84 -1.89
N ASP A 56 -15.63 -21.70 -2.89
CA ASP A 56 -14.20 -21.43 -2.73
C ASP A 56 -13.95 -19.91 -2.72
N GLN A 57 -14.24 -19.27 -1.57
CA GLN A 57 -13.92 -17.87 -1.32
C GLN A 57 -12.54 -17.84 -0.65
N ASP A 58 -11.51 -17.54 -1.42
CA ASP A 58 -10.14 -17.43 -0.94
C ASP A 58 -9.51 -16.11 -1.43
N VAL A 59 -8.50 -15.63 -0.70
CA VAL A 59 -7.73 -14.44 -1.08
C VAL A 59 -6.25 -14.77 -1.04
N LYS A 60 -5.57 -14.60 -2.16
CA LYS A 60 -4.12 -14.71 -2.27
C LYS A 60 -3.51 -13.33 -2.30
N ILE A 61 -2.59 -13.09 -1.39
CA ILE A 61 -1.95 -11.79 -1.19
C ILE A 61 -0.46 -11.95 -1.52
N GLU A 62 0.01 -11.11 -2.45
CA GLU A 62 1.43 -10.95 -2.76
C GLU A 62 1.86 -9.53 -2.38
N ILE A 63 3.07 -9.38 -1.84
CA ILE A 63 3.59 -8.09 -1.39
C ILE A 63 4.93 -7.82 -2.07
N ILE A 64 5.04 -6.65 -2.70
CA ILE A 64 6.27 -6.15 -3.32
C ILE A 64 6.68 -4.88 -2.60
N SER A 65 7.91 -4.82 -2.09
CA SER A 65 8.50 -3.58 -1.61
C SER A 65 9.12 -2.81 -2.78
N CYS A 66 8.61 -1.60 -3.03
CA CYS A 66 8.99 -0.77 -4.18
C CYS A 66 10.22 0.10 -3.86
N HIS A 67 11.38 -0.51 -3.54
CA HIS A 67 12.61 0.26 -3.37
C HIS A 67 13.24 0.61 -4.73
N ASN A 68 14.11 1.62 -4.74
CA ASN A 68 14.70 2.21 -5.95
C ASN A 68 15.52 1.28 -6.85
N SER A 69 15.92 0.11 -6.37
CA SER A 69 16.62 -0.89 -7.19
C SER A 69 15.68 -1.93 -7.82
N VAL A 70 14.38 -1.88 -7.54
CA VAL A 70 13.38 -2.76 -8.18
C VAL A 70 13.05 -2.21 -9.56
N THR A 71 13.12 -3.06 -10.56
CA THR A 71 12.88 -2.71 -11.97
C THR A 71 11.61 -3.35 -12.51
N TYR A 72 11.16 -2.94 -13.70
CA TYR A 72 10.08 -3.60 -14.44
C TYR A 72 10.35 -5.09 -14.62
N GLU A 73 11.62 -5.45 -14.93
CA GLU A 73 12.03 -6.84 -15.15
C GLU A 73 11.99 -7.68 -13.88
N ASP A 74 12.07 -7.05 -12.69
CA ASP A 74 11.94 -7.76 -11.41
C ASP A 74 10.48 -8.01 -11.02
N VAL A 75 9.57 -7.16 -11.46
CA VAL A 75 8.16 -7.17 -11.06
C VAL A 75 7.26 -7.84 -12.10
N VAL A 76 7.40 -7.45 -13.36
CA VAL A 76 6.55 -7.91 -14.47
C VAL A 76 7.16 -9.10 -15.18
N GLY A 77 8.38 -8.94 -15.70
CA GLY A 77 9.09 -9.99 -16.41
C GLY A 77 10.21 -9.43 -17.29
N GLY A 78 11.18 -10.27 -17.54
CA GLY A 78 12.36 -9.90 -18.30
C GLY A 78 13.12 -11.08 -18.88
N ILE A 79 14.08 -10.76 -19.73
CA ILE A 79 14.97 -11.77 -20.34
C ILE A 79 16.01 -12.20 -19.31
N THR A 80 16.05 -13.49 -19.03
CA THR A 80 17.07 -14.10 -18.18
C THR A 80 17.99 -14.99 -18.99
N ALA A 81 19.29 -14.91 -18.70
CA ALA A 81 20.27 -15.83 -19.26
C ALA A 81 20.29 -17.14 -18.49
N GLY A 82 20.20 -18.24 -19.20
CA GLY A 82 20.33 -19.61 -18.65
C GLY A 82 21.38 -20.40 -19.41
N THR A 83 21.69 -21.62 -18.94
CA THR A 83 22.56 -22.54 -19.66
C THR A 83 21.81 -23.85 -19.87
N GLU A 84 21.63 -24.25 -21.11
CA GLU A 84 21.07 -25.55 -21.46
C GLU A 84 22.06 -26.31 -22.34
N SER A 85 22.40 -27.54 -21.92
CA SER A 85 23.35 -28.41 -22.63
C SER A 85 24.70 -27.73 -22.94
N GLY A 86 25.19 -26.84 -22.04
CA GLY A 86 26.46 -26.12 -22.19
C GLY A 86 26.41 -24.91 -23.13
N LYS A 87 25.21 -24.54 -23.65
CA LYS A 87 25.01 -23.36 -24.48
C LYS A 87 24.23 -22.33 -23.65
N MET A 88 24.60 -21.05 -23.82
CA MET A 88 23.86 -19.91 -23.26
C MET A 88 22.53 -19.78 -23.98
N ILE A 89 21.45 -19.75 -23.26
CA ILE A 89 20.10 -19.48 -23.76
C ILE A 89 19.55 -18.24 -23.09
N PHE A 90 18.68 -17.53 -23.79
CA PHE A 90 17.96 -16.37 -23.28
C PHE A 90 16.47 -16.70 -23.30
N GLU A 91 15.84 -16.62 -22.13
CA GLU A 91 14.42 -16.90 -21.99
C GLU A 91 13.72 -15.72 -21.30
N TYR A 92 12.53 -15.36 -21.79
CA TYR A 92 11.69 -14.43 -21.05
C TYR A 92 11.06 -15.17 -19.88
N LYS A 93 11.19 -14.61 -18.67
CA LYS A 93 10.57 -15.17 -17.46
C LYS A 93 9.59 -14.18 -16.88
N ASP A 94 8.37 -14.66 -16.68
CA ASP A 94 7.36 -13.96 -15.92
C ASP A 94 7.81 -13.77 -14.47
N LYS A 95 7.38 -12.68 -13.85
CA LYS A 95 7.66 -12.35 -12.46
C LYS A 95 6.35 -12.21 -11.68
N ILE A 96 6.47 -11.88 -10.40
CA ILE A 96 5.41 -11.95 -9.40
C ILE A 96 4.09 -11.31 -9.86
N LEU A 97 4.13 -10.14 -10.49
CA LEU A 97 2.94 -9.44 -10.95
C LEU A 97 2.26 -10.19 -12.10
N LEU A 98 3.02 -10.52 -13.15
CA LEU A 98 2.49 -11.21 -14.32
C LEU A 98 2.03 -12.62 -13.96
N GLU A 99 2.81 -13.36 -13.16
CA GLU A 99 2.40 -14.66 -12.65
C GLU A 99 1.08 -14.58 -11.85
N THR A 100 0.92 -13.54 -11.02
CA THR A 100 -0.30 -13.35 -10.23
C THR A 100 -1.50 -13.07 -11.12
N ILE A 101 -1.35 -12.23 -12.15
CA ILE A 101 -2.42 -11.95 -13.13
C ILE A 101 -2.79 -13.22 -13.90
N ILE A 102 -1.82 -14.01 -14.35
CA ILE A 102 -2.06 -15.27 -15.08
C ILE A 102 -2.82 -16.27 -14.20
N LYS A 103 -2.40 -16.43 -12.93
CA LYS A 103 -3.09 -17.31 -11.96
C LYS A 103 -4.53 -16.81 -11.69
N ALA A 104 -4.71 -15.49 -11.53
CA ALA A 104 -6.03 -14.89 -11.35
C ALA A 104 -6.94 -15.15 -12.55
N ALA A 105 -6.43 -14.96 -13.76
CA ALA A 105 -7.18 -15.21 -14.99
C ALA A 105 -7.55 -16.70 -15.16
N ALA A 106 -6.64 -17.63 -14.81
CA ALA A 106 -6.91 -19.05 -14.85
C ALA A 106 -8.03 -19.46 -13.87
N ASP A 107 -7.97 -19.01 -12.62
CA ASP A 107 -9.00 -19.27 -11.61
C ASP A 107 -10.34 -18.62 -11.97
N TYR A 108 -10.32 -17.41 -12.53
CA TYR A 108 -11.55 -16.74 -12.99
C TYR A 108 -12.24 -17.50 -14.12
N LYS A 109 -11.50 -18.00 -15.12
CA LYS A 109 -12.04 -18.78 -16.25
C LYS A 109 -12.73 -20.07 -15.83
N VAL A 110 -12.29 -20.70 -14.75
CA VAL A 110 -12.90 -21.93 -14.23
C VAL A 110 -13.96 -21.67 -13.14
N GLY A 111 -14.32 -20.41 -12.92
CA GLY A 111 -15.38 -20.02 -11.96
C GLY A 111 -15.00 -20.15 -10.49
N LYS A 112 -13.71 -20.18 -10.15
CA LYS A 112 -13.27 -20.14 -8.76
C LYS A 112 -13.47 -18.75 -8.16
N GLY A 113 -13.90 -18.71 -6.90
CA GLY A 113 -14.07 -17.46 -6.14
C GLY A 113 -12.79 -16.85 -5.59
N THR A 114 -11.61 -17.39 -5.93
CA THR A 114 -10.31 -16.91 -5.45
C THR A 114 -10.02 -15.52 -5.99
N LYS A 115 -9.66 -14.61 -5.10
CA LYS A 115 -9.23 -13.23 -5.42
C LYS A 115 -7.73 -13.10 -5.23
N TYR A 116 -7.11 -12.25 -6.03
CA TYR A 116 -5.68 -12.01 -6.01
C TYR A 116 -5.42 -10.54 -5.74
N VAL A 117 -4.66 -10.25 -4.69
CA VAL A 117 -4.31 -8.89 -4.29
C VAL A 117 -2.81 -8.73 -4.35
N LEU A 118 -2.35 -7.74 -5.11
CA LEU A 118 -0.97 -7.29 -5.10
C LEU A 118 -0.85 -6.04 -4.22
N ILE A 119 -0.08 -6.13 -3.16
CA ILE A 119 0.28 -4.98 -2.33
C ILE A 119 1.63 -4.45 -2.80
N MET A 120 1.66 -3.20 -3.25
CA MET A 120 2.86 -2.48 -3.61
C MET A 120 3.21 -1.51 -2.49
N ASP A 121 4.19 -1.90 -1.69
CA ASP A 121 4.57 -1.17 -0.49
C ASP A 121 5.66 -0.14 -0.77
N ASP A 122 5.52 1.06 -0.17
CA ASP A 122 6.47 2.16 -0.29
C ASP A 122 6.68 2.67 -1.73
N LEU A 123 5.61 2.95 -2.45
CA LEU A 123 5.63 3.47 -3.83
C LEU A 123 6.46 4.75 -4.00
N GLN A 124 6.62 5.57 -2.95
CA GLN A 124 7.42 6.80 -2.98
C GLN A 124 8.90 6.57 -3.27
N ARG A 125 9.38 5.34 -3.17
CA ARG A 125 10.80 5.00 -3.36
C ARG A 125 11.16 4.64 -4.80
N ASN A 126 10.16 4.57 -5.69
CA ASN A 126 10.39 4.20 -7.08
C ASN A 126 9.52 5.04 -8.03
N ASP A 127 9.91 5.10 -9.30
CA ASP A 127 9.04 5.63 -10.36
C ASP A 127 8.01 4.56 -10.75
N VAL A 128 6.82 4.71 -10.20
CA VAL A 128 5.71 3.76 -10.41
C VAL A 128 5.28 3.68 -11.87
N SER A 129 5.41 4.79 -12.64
CA SER A 129 5.07 4.79 -14.06
C SER A 129 6.01 3.91 -14.86
N THR A 130 7.29 3.93 -14.52
CA THR A 130 8.29 3.05 -15.15
C THR A 130 8.15 1.60 -14.68
N LEU A 131 7.74 1.41 -13.41
CA LEU A 131 7.66 0.09 -12.81
C LEU A 131 6.46 -0.72 -13.29
N ILE A 132 5.26 -0.11 -13.37
CA ILE A 132 4.00 -0.80 -13.67
C ILE A 132 2.98 0.08 -14.40
N GLY A 133 3.41 1.17 -15.06
CA GLY A 133 2.50 2.18 -15.63
C GLY A 133 1.41 1.58 -16.52
N ASP A 134 1.77 0.71 -17.42
CA ASP A 134 0.86 0.04 -18.36
C ASP A 134 -0.23 -0.77 -17.62
N ILE A 135 0.14 -1.43 -16.52
CA ILE A 135 -0.76 -2.29 -15.75
C ILE A 135 -1.75 -1.46 -14.95
N VAL A 136 -1.28 -0.38 -14.34
CA VAL A 136 -2.17 0.55 -13.61
C VAL A 136 -3.15 1.22 -14.57
N ASP A 137 -2.71 1.56 -15.77
CA ASP A 137 -3.60 2.12 -16.79
C ASP A 137 -4.72 1.15 -17.19
N ALA A 138 -4.44 -0.14 -17.25
CA ALA A 138 -5.44 -1.17 -17.53
C ALA A 138 -6.43 -1.38 -16.38
N ILE A 139 -5.96 -1.41 -15.12
CA ILE A 139 -6.83 -1.66 -13.95
C ILE A 139 -7.82 -0.52 -13.72
N GLY A 140 -7.39 0.72 -13.89
CA GLY A 140 -8.25 1.88 -13.61
C GLY A 140 -9.25 2.24 -14.71
N SER A 141 -9.36 1.46 -15.77
CA SER A 141 -10.24 1.75 -16.91
C SER A 141 -11.60 1.11 -16.72
N GLU A 142 -12.59 1.90 -16.31
CA GLU A 142 -13.97 1.44 -16.18
C GLU A 142 -14.54 1.14 -17.58
N GLY A 143 -14.82 -0.14 -17.86
CA GLY A 143 -15.56 -0.56 -19.04
C GLY A 143 -14.78 -0.67 -20.34
N GLU A 144 -13.49 -0.50 -20.34
CA GLU A 144 -12.62 -0.75 -21.50
C GLU A 144 -11.80 -2.03 -21.30
N ASP A 145 -11.91 -2.98 -22.21
CA ASP A 145 -11.04 -4.15 -22.31
C ASP A 145 -9.64 -3.68 -22.77
N ILE A 146 -8.88 -3.10 -21.85
CA ILE A 146 -7.49 -2.69 -22.18
C ILE A 146 -6.60 -3.91 -22.12
N ARG A 147 -6.17 -4.33 -23.28
CA ARG A 147 -5.12 -5.34 -23.43
C ARG A 147 -3.76 -4.72 -23.24
N LEU A 148 -3.03 -5.27 -22.30
CA LEU A 148 -1.63 -4.89 -22.08
C LEU A 148 -0.75 -5.58 -23.13
N CYS A 149 0.02 -4.77 -23.85
CA CYS A 149 1.12 -5.27 -24.67
C CYS A 149 2.40 -5.19 -23.83
N LEU A 150 2.79 -6.31 -23.25
CA LEU A 150 4.01 -6.39 -22.46
C LEU A 150 5.25 -6.31 -23.35
N ASN A 151 6.40 -6.01 -22.76
CA ASN A 151 7.70 -5.99 -23.48
C ASN A 151 8.03 -7.32 -24.16
N SER A 152 7.43 -8.43 -23.70
CA SER A 152 7.48 -9.75 -24.36
C SER A 152 6.65 -9.86 -25.65
N GLY A 153 5.84 -8.84 -25.97
CA GLY A 153 4.82 -8.89 -27.04
C GLY A 153 3.55 -9.68 -26.65
N MET A 154 3.46 -10.19 -25.42
CA MET A 154 2.27 -10.87 -24.92
C MET A 154 1.15 -9.86 -24.67
N LEU A 155 -0.07 -10.19 -25.12
CA LEU A 155 -1.29 -9.47 -24.79
C LEU A 155 -1.94 -10.13 -23.57
N ILE A 156 -2.20 -9.36 -22.53
CA ILE A 156 -2.83 -9.85 -21.30
C ILE A 156 -4.04 -8.99 -20.94
N ASP A 157 -5.12 -9.63 -20.53
CA ASP A 157 -6.30 -8.97 -19.99
C ASP A 157 -6.25 -9.04 -18.45
N ILE A 158 -6.55 -7.93 -17.78
CA ILE A 158 -6.61 -7.91 -16.32
C ILE A 158 -7.92 -8.56 -15.87
N PRO A 159 -7.87 -9.70 -15.14
CA PRO A 159 -9.08 -10.39 -14.74
C PRO A 159 -9.83 -9.66 -13.62
N PRO A 160 -11.18 -9.76 -13.54
CA PRO A 160 -11.99 -9.06 -12.56
C PRO A 160 -11.72 -9.42 -11.10
N ASN A 161 -11.04 -10.55 -10.83
CA ASN A 161 -10.65 -11.00 -9.51
C ASN A 161 -9.21 -10.58 -9.10
N PHE A 162 -8.59 -9.67 -9.85
CA PHE A 162 -7.29 -9.10 -9.52
C PHE A 162 -7.42 -7.67 -8.98
N TYR A 163 -6.67 -7.35 -7.93
CA TYR A 163 -6.73 -6.10 -7.20
C TYR A 163 -5.32 -5.58 -6.87
N ILE A 164 -5.16 -4.26 -6.77
CA ILE A 164 -3.91 -3.63 -6.33
C ILE A 164 -4.16 -2.71 -5.13
N ILE A 165 -3.28 -2.79 -4.14
CA ILE A 165 -3.21 -1.80 -3.06
C ILE A 165 -1.81 -1.20 -3.06
N GLY A 166 -1.73 0.12 -3.26
CA GLY A 166 -0.48 0.86 -3.09
C GLY A 166 -0.39 1.45 -1.69
N THR A 167 0.81 1.53 -1.13
CA THR A 167 1.10 2.39 0.02
C THR A 167 2.09 3.47 -0.38
N TYR A 168 1.92 4.67 0.18
CA TYR A 168 2.76 5.83 -0.13
C TYR A 168 3.02 6.65 1.12
N ASN A 169 4.29 6.96 1.38
CA ASN A 169 4.69 7.85 2.46
C ASN A 169 5.00 9.24 1.91
N SER A 170 4.09 10.19 2.15
CA SER A 170 4.23 11.57 1.66
C SER A 170 5.24 12.41 2.42
N ALA A 171 5.67 11.98 3.60
CA ALA A 171 6.62 12.69 4.46
C ALA A 171 8.06 12.16 4.34
N GLU A 172 8.31 11.12 3.53
CA GLU A 172 9.65 10.58 3.34
C GLU A 172 10.51 11.55 2.52
N THR A 173 11.70 11.88 3.03
CA THR A 173 12.66 12.73 2.32
C THR A 173 13.10 12.06 1.03
N GLY A 174 12.98 12.76 -0.10
CA GLY A 174 13.28 12.19 -1.41
C GLY A 174 12.15 11.35 -2.03
N ALA A 175 10.94 11.40 -1.45
CA ALA A 175 9.77 10.74 -2.03
C ALA A 175 9.56 11.18 -3.49
N ILE A 176 9.43 10.21 -4.39
CA ILE A 176 9.13 10.45 -5.81
C ILE A 176 7.63 10.75 -5.92
N PRO A 177 7.23 11.94 -6.42
CA PRO A 177 5.82 12.29 -6.55
C PRO A 177 5.09 11.34 -7.52
N LEU A 178 3.88 10.92 -7.13
CA LEU A 178 3.03 10.15 -8.03
C LEU A 178 2.42 11.08 -9.09
N PRO A 179 2.52 10.75 -10.38
CA PRO A 179 1.86 11.50 -11.45
C PRO A 179 0.34 11.52 -11.28
N SER A 180 -0.31 12.64 -11.60
CA SER A 180 -1.77 12.78 -11.45
C SER A 180 -2.59 11.83 -12.33
N ASN A 181 -2.06 11.46 -13.50
CA ASN A 181 -2.65 10.42 -14.36
C ASN A 181 -2.67 9.04 -13.69
N LEU A 182 -1.71 8.75 -12.83
CA LEU A 182 -1.64 7.51 -12.06
C LEU A 182 -2.54 7.59 -10.82
N ILE A 183 -2.53 8.72 -10.09
CA ILE A 183 -3.38 8.91 -8.90
C ILE A 183 -4.86 8.70 -9.23
N ARG A 184 -5.36 9.21 -10.36
CA ARG A 184 -6.77 9.07 -10.78
C ARG A 184 -7.23 7.61 -10.99
N LYS A 185 -6.28 6.68 -11.14
CA LYS A 185 -6.57 5.26 -11.31
C LYS A 185 -6.85 4.55 -9.98
N PHE A 186 -6.50 5.17 -8.87
CA PHE A 186 -6.72 4.64 -7.53
C PHE A 186 -7.86 5.38 -6.81
N TYR A 187 -8.57 4.69 -5.94
CA TYR A 187 -9.24 5.36 -4.85
C TYR A 187 -8.21 5.64 -3.76
N VAL A 188 -8.01 6.93 -3.49
CA VAL A 188 -6.96 7.41 -2.58
C VAL A 188 -7.54 7.66 -1.20
N ARG A 189 -6.89 7.07 -0.18
CA ARG A 189 -7.22 7.34 1.22
C ARG A 189 -6.00 7.82 1.97
N GLU A 190 -6.10 8.99 2.58
CA GLU A 190 -5.10 9.47 3.52
C GLU A 190 -5.38 8.87 4.90
N ILE A 191 -4.32 8.28 5.48
CA ILE A 191 -4.33 7.69 6.82
C ILE A 191 -3.55 8.62 7.74
N LEU A 192 -4.27 9.35 8.56
CA LEU A 192 -3.70 10.24 9.55
C LEU A 192 -3.39 9.48 10.84
N SER A 193 -2.45 10.05 11.62
CA SER A 193 -2.14 9.52 12.94
C SER A 193 -3.29 9.79 13.91
N ASP A 194 -3.83 8.72 14.49
CA ASP A 194 -4.90 8.82 15.48
C ASP A 194 -4.87 7.61 16.42
N ILE A 195 -4.85 7.87 17.71
CA ILE A 195 -4.75 6.82 18.72
C ILE A 195 -6.00 5.93 18.75
N GLU A 196 -7.16 6.43 18.33
CA GLU A 196 -8.41 5.67 18.26
C GLU A 196 -8.35 4.48 17.28
N TYR A 197 -7.34 4.44 16.40
CA TYR A 197 -7.08 3.24 15.59
C TYR A 197 -6.46 2.09 16.37
N ILE A 198 -5.87 2.38 17.54
CA ILE A 198 -5.20 1.36 18.36
C ILE A 198 -6.04 0.98 19.58
N THR A 199 -6.62 1.95 20.25
CA THR A 199 -7.37 1.75 21.51
C THR A 199 -8.66 2.54 21.54
N GLU A 200 -9.69 1.97 22.16
CA GLU A 200 -10.94 2.64 22.51
C GLU A 200 -10.87 3.26 23.92
N ASP A 201 -9.92 2.79 24.73
CA ASP A 201 -9.66 3.31 26.07
C ASP A 201 -8.54 4.36 25.99
N LEU A 202 -8.95 5.63 25.95
CA LEU A 202 -8.06 6.78 25.87
C LEU A 202 -7.38 7.14 27.20
N GLU A 203 -7.73 6.47 28.30
CA GLU A 203 -7.07 6.65 29.61
C GLU A 203 -5.87 5.70 29.78
N THR A 204 -5.59 4.84 28.80
CA THR A 204 -4.41 3.98 28.85
C THR A 204 -3.11 4.80 28.87
N GLU A 205 -2.08 4.27 29.54
CA GLU A 205 -0.75 4.90 29.58
C GLU A 205 -0.22 5.20 28.17
N ASN A 206 -0.45 4.30 27.22
CA ASN A 206 -0.03 4.46 25.83
C ASN A 206 -0.75 5.62 25.12
N ALA A 207 -2.05 5.80 25.38
CA ALA A 207 -2.83 6.90 24.85
C ALA A 207 -2.39 8.24 25.44
N LEU A 208 -2.11 8.28 26.74
CA LEU A 208 -1.58 9.47 27.41
C LEU A 208 -0.20 9.87 26.87
N TYR A 209 0.69 8.92 26.63
CA TYR A 209 1.98 9.20 25.97
C TYR A 209 1.80 9.76 24.56
N TYR A 210 0.88 9.18 23.78
CA TYR A 210 0.57 9.69 22.46
C TYR A 210 0.12 11.14 22.49
N ASP A 211 -0.84 11.48 23.36
CA ASP A 211 -1.40 12.83 23.46
C ASP A 211 -0.37 13.85 23.96
N GLN A 212 0.47 13.47 24.91
CA GLN A 212 1.56 14.33 25.39
C GLN A 212 2.56 14.65 24.27
N VAL A 213 3.05 13.62 23.59
CA VAL A 213 4.05 13.81 22.52
C VAL A 213 3.42 14.55 21.33
N ARG A 214 2.16 14.22 20.97
CA ARG A 214 1.42 14.91 19.93
C ARG A 214 1.27 16.39 20.22
N SER A 215 0.83 16.72 21.41
CA SER A 215 0.64 18.12 21.83
C SER A 215 1.95 18.91 21.80
N LEU A 216 3.06 18.34 22.26
CA LEU A 216 4.38 18.99 22.19
C LEU A 216 4.79 19.30 20.76
N VAL A 217 4.72 18.31 19.86
CA VAL A 217 5.16 18.45 18.46
C VAL A 217 4.24 19.41 17.70
N LEU A 218 2.92 19.27 17.83
CA LEU A 218 1.97 20.12 17.11
C LEU A 218 1.99 21.56 17.59
N ASN A 219 2.09 21.80 18.91
CA ASN A 219 2.22 23.14 19.45
C ASN A 219 3.49 23.83 18.93
N TYR A 220 4.59 23.09 18.85
CA TYR A 220 5.83 23.62 18.29
C TYR A 220 5.66 24.01 16.81
N LEU A 221 5.11 23.12 15.98
CA LEU A 221 4.87 23.37 14.55
C LEU A 221 3.92 24.54 14.31
N ASP A 222 2.88 24.71 15.14
CA ASP A 222 1.96 25.84 15.04
C ASP A 222 2.62 27.17 15.40
N MET A 223 3.40 27.18 16.49
CA MET A 223 4.10 28.38 16.95
C MET A 223 5.17 28.85 15.95
N GLN A 224 5.93 27.92 15.38
CA GLN A 224 7.08 28.22 14.54
C GLN A 224 6.68 28.53 13.09
N TYR A 225 5.77 27.73 12.53
CA TYR A 225 5.46 27.75 11.08
C TYR A 225 4.05 28.19 10.73
N ARG A 226 3.13 28.29 11.71
CA ARG A 226 1.70 28.57 11.49
C ARG A 226 1.08 27.66 10.43
N LEU A 227 1.46 26.37 10.48
CA LEU A 227 1.00 25.37 9.54
C LEU A 227 -0.49 25.11 9.71
N SER A 228 -1.18 24.83 8.61
CA SER A 228 -2.53 24.29 8.67
C SER A 228 -2.56 22.92 9.35
N ASN A 229 -3.71 22.52 9.89
CA ASN A 229 -3.86 21.18 10.49
C ASN A 229 -3.45 20.03 9.54
N TYR A 230 -3.64 20.20 8.24
CA TYR A 230 -3.23 19.26 7.22
C TYR A 230 -1.70 19.13 7.15
N GLU A 231 -1.00 20.26 7.09
CA GLU A 231 0.47 20.28 7.03
C GLU A 231 1.09 19.76 8.31
N GLN A 232 0.54 20.10 9.49
CA GLN A 232 0.98 19.56 10.77
C GLN A 232 0.90 18.03 10.81
N ASN A 233 -0.18 17.45 10.30
CA ASN A 233 -0.35 15.99 10.27
C ASN A 233 0.64 15.28 9.34
N ARG A 234 1.21 15.95 8.33
CA ARG A 234 2.28 15.39 7.50
C ARG A 234 3.58 15.16 8.27
N TYR A 235 3.87 16.00 9.25
CA TYR A 235 5.09 15.89 10.06
C TYR A 235 4.88 15.04 11.32
N PHE A 236 3.63 14.73 11.65
CA PHE A 236 3.36 13.93 12.84
C PHE A 236 3.46 12.44 12.52
N PHE A 237 4.30 11.75 13.32
CA PHE A 237 4.54 10.30 13.19
C PHE A 237 3.28 9.48 13.56
N GLY A 238 3.24 8.24 13.09
CA GLY A 238 2.08 7.38 13.24
C GLY A 238 1.84 6.90 14.67
N HIS A 239 0.59 6.59 14.95
CA HIS A 239 0.13 6.02 16.21
C HIS A 239 0.71 4.63 16.52
N GLY A 240 1.24 3.92 15.52
CA GLY A 240 1.83 2.58 15.67
C GLY A 240 3.03 2.54 16.62
N TYR A 241 3.73 3.66 16.85
CA TYR A 241 4.80 3.74 17.85
C TYR A 241 4.28 3.61 19.28
N PHE A 242 3.00 3.85 19.50
CA PHE A 242 2.33 3.78 20.81
C PHE A 242 1.48 2.51 20.97
N SER A 243 1.54 1.57 20.03
CA SER A 243 0.77 0.33 20.06
C SER A 243 1.54 -0.81 20.73
N GLY A 244 0.80 -1.74 21.39
CA GLY A 244 1.35 -2.98 21.94
C GLY A 244 2.28 -2.77 23.15
N ASP A 245 3.10 -3.77 23.43
CA ASP A 245 4.00 -3.78 24.59
C ASP A 245 5.27 -2.94 24.34
N ASN A 246 5.95 -2.55 25.43
CA ASN A 246 7.24 -1.85 25.42
C ASN A 246 7.24 -0.51 24.67
N VAL A 247 6.17 0.27 24.77
CA VAL A 247 6.05 1.59 24.15
C VAL A 247 7.21 2.52 24.54
N SER A 248 7.66 2.49 25.80
CA SER A 248 8.82 3.26 26.25
C SER A 248 10.10 2.95 25.46
N LEU A 249 10.33 1.70 25.07
CA LEU A 249 11.46 1.31 24.22
C LEU A 249 11.28 1.78 22.77
N LYS A 250 10.06 1.71 22.23
CA LYS A 250 9.76 2.26 20.90
C LYS A 250 9.98 3.76 20.85
N ILE A 251 9.51 4.50 21.87
CA ILE A 251 9.76 5.94 21.98
C ILE A 251 11.27 6.20 22.02
N LYS A 252 12.01 5.50 22.89
CA LYS A 252 13.46 5.72 23.06
C LYS A 252 14.29 5.39 21.82
N TYR A 253 14.03 4.27 21.19
CA TYR A 253 14.91 3.73 20.13
C TYR A 253 14.39 3.91 18.72
N GLN A 254 13.13 4.28 18.53
CA GLN A 254 12.54 4.50 17.21
C GLN A 254 12.06 5.95 17.05
N LEU A 255 11.23 6.46 17.98
CA LEU A 255 10.65 7.78 17.83
C LEU A 255 11.63 8.92 18.09
N ILE A 256 12.42 8.87 19.17
CA ILE A 256 13.42 9.90 19.46
C ILE A 256 14.46 10.05 18.33
N PRO A 257 14.98 9.00 17.69
CA PRO A 257 15.82 9.15 16.50
C PRO A 257 15.15 9.89 15.34
N ILE A 258 13.85 9.63 15.08
CA ILE A 258 13.07 10.34 14.05
C ILE A 258 12.94 11.83 14.40
N LEU A 259 12.59 12.15 15.65
CA LEU A 259 12.51 13.54 16.11
C LEU A 259 13.85 14.27 15.98
N LYS A 260 14.97 13.59 16.30
CA LYS A 260 16.32 14.14 16.09
C LYS A 260 16.62 14.39 14.62
N GLN A 261 16.17 13.53 13.74
CA GLN A 261 16.27 13.74 12.29
C GLN A 261 15.47 14.99 11.87
N TYR A 262 14.25 15.15 12.33
CA TYR A 262 13.43 16.34 12.06
C TYR A 262 14.10 17.63 12.55
N ILE A 263 14.78 17.58 13.70
CA ILE A 263 15.60 18.71 14.17
C ILE A 263 16.78 18.97 13.20
N SER A 264 17.48 17.93 12.76
CA SER A 264 18.61 18.09 11.84
C SER A 264 18.20 18.60 10.45
N GLU A 265 16.98 18.36 10.05
CA GLU A 265 16.37 18.83 8.79
C GLU A 265 15.70 20.22 8.94
N GLY A 266 15.72 20.81 10.14
CA GLY A 266 15.10 22.11 10.42
C GLY A 266 13.58 22.09 10.44
N VAL A 267 12.96 20.93 10.60
CA VAL A 267 11.50 20.77 10.77
C VAL A 267 11.11 21.03 12.23
N LEU A 268 11.96 20.65 13.17
CA LEU A 268 11.87 20.95 14.61
C LEU A 268 13.18 21.61 15.05
N ASP A 269 13.15 22.46 16.10
CA ASP A 269 14.33 23.01 16.75
C ASP A 269 14.75 22.25 18.02
#